data_35f24ba7ac2384972cb8e418845fe79b
#
_entry.id   35f24ba7ac2384972cb8e418845fe79b
#
_cell.length_a   1.000
_cell.length_b   1.000
_cell.length_c   1.000
_cell.angle_alpha   90.00
_cell.angle_beta   90.00
_cell.angle_gamma   90.00
#
_symmetry.space_group_name_H-M   'P 1'
#
loop_
_entity.id
_entity.type
_entity.pdbx_description
1 polymer ?
#
loop_
_entity_poly.entity_id
_entity_poly.type
_entity_poly.pdbx_seq_one_letter_code
_entity_poly.pdbx_strand_id
1 'polypeptide(L)'
;MNFAQITVSGNIGADPEIRDVNGTKVANLSIAVNEGYTNKQGEKVEKTHWYRLEAWDGSNGKGLVTNVIEPYAKKGTTVFAQGFPIIEEYEKDGVTMRSFKVKLAGAGSTFRLAGKASSEGGSAPSGSSNMPDDDIPF
;
A
#
# COMPACT_ATOMS: atom_id res chain seq x y z
N MET A 1 -25.41 6.36 9.38
CA MET A 1 -24.45 5.49 8.67
C MET A 1 -23.06 6.06 8.78
N ASN A 2 -22.09 5.23 9.07
CA ASN A 2 -20.70 5.66 9.23
C ASN A 2 -19.85 4.97 8.19
N PHE A 3 -19.12 5.76 7.41
CA PHE A 3 -18.36 5.17 6.32
C PHE A 3 -17.14 6.02 6.00
N ALA A 4 -16.01 5.37 5.83
CA ALA A 4 -14.80 6.02 5.35
C ALA A 4 -14.00 5.01 4.56
N GLN A 5 -13.43 5.44 3.45
CA GLN A 5 -12.65 4.56 2.63
C GLN A 5 -11.52 5.34 1.98
N ILE A 6 -10.36 4.73 1.90
CA ILE A 6 -9.22 5.33 1.23
C ILE A 6 -8.63 4.32 0.26
N THR A 7 -8.20 4.80 -0.88
CA THR A 7 -7.55 3.98 -1.89
C THR A 7 -6.12 4.45 -2.04
N VAL A 8 -5.18 3.51 -1.97
CA VAL A 8 -3.76 3.81 -2.08
C VAL A 8 -3.15 2.87 -3.09
N SER A 9 -2.36 3.42 -3.99
CA SER A 9 -1.61 2.60 -4.93
C SER A 9 -0.20 3.12 -5.01
N GLY A 10 0.75 2.21 -4.89
CA GLY A 10 2.15 2.57 -4.91
C GLY A 10 3.01 1.34 -4.76
N ASN A 11 4.27 1.54 -4.38
CA ASN A 11 5.21 0.44 -4.27
C ASN A 11 5.52 0.14 -2.81
N ILE A 12 5.67 -1.14 -2.52
CA ILE A 12 6.03 -1.56 -1.18
C ILE A 12 7.47 -1.14 -0.91
N GLY A 13 7.67 -0.39 0.17
CA GLY A 13 8.98 0.16 0.47
C GLY A 13 9.89 -0.76 1.25
N ALA A 14 9.32 -1.75 1.90
CA ALA A 14 10.10 -2.73 2.66
C ALA A 14 9.28 -4.00 2.75
N ASP A 15 9.95 -5.13 2.97
CA ASP A 15 9.21 -6.37 3.13
C ASP A 15 8.22 -6.25 4.29
N PRO A 16 7.03 -6.83 4.16
CA PRO A 16 6.02 -6.71 5.20
C PRO A 16 6.47 -7.30 6.52
N GLU A 17 6.04 -6.67 7.60
CA GLU A 17 6.29 -7.18 8.93
C GLU A 17 5.04 -7.93 9.36
N ILE A 18 5.18 -9.21 9.65
CA ILE A 18 4.05 -10.06 9.93
C ILE A 18 4.11 -10.50 11.38
N ARG A 19 3.00 -10.33 12.08
CA ARG A 19 2.89 -10.73 13.48
C ARG A 19 1.66 -11.55 13.69
N ASP A 20 1.64 -12.30 14.77
CA ASP A 20 0.48 -13.10 15.16
C ASP A 20 -0.16 -12.43 16.35
N VAL A 21 -1.44 -12.08 16.23
CA VAL A 21 -2.17 -11.44 17.31
C VAL A 21 -3.37 -12.31 17.61
N ASN A 22 -3.32 -12.99 18.74
CA ASN A 22 -4.41 -13.86 19.19
C ASN A 22 -4.80 -14.87 18.11
N GLY A 23 -3.81 -15.46 17.46
CA GLY A 23 -4.08 -16.47 16.45
C GLY A 23 -4.39 -15.92 15.06
N THR A 24 -4.39 -14.63 14.90
CA THR A 24 -4.67 -14.01 13.60
C THR A 24 -3.42 -13.29 13.13
N LYS A 25 -3.05 -13.50 11.89
CA LYS A 25 -1.87 -12.83 11.36
C LYS A 25 -2.20 -11.41 10.93
N VAL A 26 -1.29 -10.52 11.24
CA VAL A 26 -1.39 -9.10 10.88
C VAL A 26 -0.13 -8.72 10.14
N ALA A 27 -0.27 -8.08 9.01
CA ALA A 27 0.86 -7.60 8.23
C ALA A 27 0.88 -6.09 8.21
N ASN A 28 2.06 -5.53 8.44
CA ASN A 28 2.26 -4.10 8.34
C ASN A 28 3.12 -3.81 7.13
N LEU A 29 2.64 -2.93 6.27
CA LEU A 29 3.36 -2.58 5.07
C LEU A 29 3.47 -1.07 4.96
N SER A 30 4.53 -0.62 4.31
CA SER A 30 4.69 0.79 3.97
C SER A 30 4.60 0.93 2.47
N ILE A 31 3.71 1.78 2.02
CA ILE A 31 3.49 2.00 0.60
C ILE A 31 3.98 3.38 0.22
N ALA A 32 4.86 3.43 -0.75
CA ALA A 32 5.40 4.69 -1.25
C ALA A 32 4.55 5.17 -2.41
N VAL A 33 3.98 6.35 -2.26
CA VAL A 33 3.19 6.97 -3.31
C VAL A 33 3.95 8.21 -3.74
N ASN A 34 4.40 8.22 -4.98
CA ASN A 34 5.20 9.33 -5.48
C ASN A 34 4.31 10.39 -6.09
N GLU A 35 4.56 11.60 -5.68
CA GLU A 35 3.87 12.74 -6.25
C GLU A 35 4.92 13.65 -6.87
N GLY A 36 4.95 13.72 -8.19
CA GLY A 36 5.89 14.59 -8.87
C GLY A 36 5.20 15.85 -9.34
N TYR A 37 5.88 16.94 -9.30
CA TYR A 37 5.33 18.18 -9.81
C TYR A 37 6.46 19.06 -10.36
N THR A 38 6.09 20.05 -11.14
CA THR A 38 7.03 21.01 -11.69
C THR A 38 6.91 22.29 -10.91
N ASN A 39 8.01 22.76 -10.34
CA ASN A 39 7.98 23.99 -9.54
C ASN A 39 7.97 25.21 -10.44
N LYS A 40 8.00 26.38 -9.81
CA LYS A 40 7.91 27.63 -10.57
C LYS A 40 9.13 27.87 -11.44
N GLN A 41 10.24 27.26 -11.12
CA GLN A 41 11.45 27.39 -11.93
C GLN A 41 11.51 26.40 -13.07
N GLY A 42 10.47 25.61 -13.26
CA GLY A 42 10.46 24.61 -14.32
C GLY A 42 11.17 23.33 -13.98
N GLU A 43 11.54 23.13 -12.73
CA GLU A 43 12.24 21.92 -12.32
C GLU A 43 11.27 20.87 -11.85
N LYS A 44 11.60 19.62 -12.14
CA LYS A 44 10.81 18.51 -11.65
C LYS A 44 11.17 18.23 -10.20
N VAL A 45 10.16 18.20 -9.35
CA VAL A 45 10.35 17.91 -7.93
C VAL A 45 9.61 16.61 -7.62
N GLU A 46 10.33 15.68 -6.99
CA GLU A 46 9.74 14.41 -6.60
C GLU A 46 9.48 14.41 -5.12
N LYS A 47 8.33 13.95 -4.74
CA LYS A 47 7.96 13.86 -3.33
C LYS A 47 7.31 12.52 -3.10
N THR A 48 7.73 11.83 -2.06
CA THR A 48 7.19 10.51 -1.74
C THR A 48 6.37 10.60 -0.47
N HIS A 49 5.16 10.11 -0.54
CA HIS A 49 4.30 10.01 0.63
C HIS A 49 4.26 8.55 1.05
N TRP A 50 4.39 8.32 2.34
CA TRP A 50 4.42 6.97 2.88
C TRP A 50 3.13 6.69 3.59
N TYR A 51 2.43 5.64 3.16
CA TYR A 51 1.21 5.20 3.81
C TYR A 51 1.44 3.87 4.45
N ARG A 52 0.95 3.74 5.67
CA ARG A 52 1.07 2.47 6.39
C ARG A 52 -0.21 1.68 6.22
N LEU A 53 -0.07 0.44 5.84
CA LEU A 53 -1.20 -0.46 5.71
C LEU A 53 -1.12 -1.51 6.80
N GLU A 54 -2.25 -1.79 7.42
CA GLU A 54 -2.35 -2.85 8.41
C GLU A 54 -3.37 -3.85 7.90
N ALA A 55 -2.90 -5.00 7.49
CA ALA A 55 -3.75 -6.02 6.87
C ALA A 55 -3.95 -7.17 7.85
N TRP A 56 -5.17 -7.63 7.96
CA TRP A 56 -5.53 -8.72 8.86
C TRP A 56 -5.99 -9.93 8.08
N ASP A 57 -5.61 -11.13 8.52
CA ASP A 57 -6.22 -12.34 8.03
C ASP A 57 -7.66 -12.35 8.53
N GLY A 58 -8.59 -12.48 7.64
CA GLY A 58 -9.97 -12.39 8.05
C GLY A 58 -10.41 -13.59 8.88
N SER A 59 -11.39 -13.37 9.71
CA SER A 59 -11.94 -14.47 10.49
C SER A 59 -12.66 -15.47 9.63
N ASN A 60 -12.98 -15.12 8.41
CA ASN A 60 -13.64 -16.06 7.51
C ASN A 60 -12.65 -16.97 6.77
N GLY A 61 -11.40 -16.94 7.19
CA GLY A 61 -10.42 -17.85 6.63
C GLY A 61 -9.89 -17.48 5.26
N LYS A 62 -10.19 -16.30 4.79
CA LYS A 62 -9.69 -15.91 3.47
C LYS A 62 -8.21 -15.67 3.47
N GLY A 63 -7.66 -15.31 4.62
CA GLY A 63 -6.22 -15.30 4.77
C GLY A 63 -5.50 -14.34 3.86
N LEU A 64 -5.88 -13.07 3.86
CA LEU A 64 -5.17 -12.09 3.05
C LEU A 64 -3.67 -12.09 3.36
N VAL A 65 -3.32 -12.11 4.63
CA VAL A 65 -1.91 -12.09 5.01
C VAL A 65 -1.24 -13.39 4.64
N THR A 66 -1.86 -14.50 5.00
CA THR A 66 -1.25 -15.82 4.78
C THR A 66 -1.13 -16.16 3.30
N ASN A 67 -2.16 -15.86 2.51
CA ASN A 67 -2.22 -16.35 1.15
C ASN A 67 -1.74 -15.36 0.10
N VAL A 68 -1.69 -14.08 0.42
CA VAL A 68 -1.34 -13.07 -0.56
C VAL A 68 -0.13 -12.27 -0.13
N ILE A 69 -0.16 -11.70 1.07
CA ILE A 69 0.89 -10.78 1.48
C ILE A 69 2.16 -11.51 1.82
N GLU A 70 2.07 -12.54 2.65
CA GLU A 70 3.25 -13.26 3.08
C GLU A 70 4.02 -13.87 1.90
N PRO A 71 3.36 -14.56 0.95
CA PRO A 71 4.12 -15.17 -0.13
C PRO A 71 4.50 -14.23 -1.27
N TYR A 72 3.74 -13.17 -1.51
CA TYR A 72 3.94 -12.39 -2.73
C TYR A 72 4.24 -10.92 -2.53
N ALA A 73 3.88 -10.32 -1.42
CA ALA A 73 4.05 -8.88 -1.24
C ALA A 73 5.45 -8.59 -0.75
N LYS A 74 6.33 -8.28 -1.66
CA LYS A 74 7.73 -8.03 -1.34
C LYS A 74 8.10 -6.60 -1.68
N LYS A 75 9.22 -6.16 -1.13
CA LYS A 75 9.72 -4.82 -1.40
C LYS A 75 9.78 -4.60 -2.91
N GLY A 76 9.31 -3.45 -3.35
CA GLY A 76 9.35 -3.09 -4.76
C GLY A 76 8.11 -3.51 -5.55
N THR A 77 7.23 -4.30 -4.96
CA THR A 77 6.02 -4.72 -5.65
C THR A 77 5.01 -3.60 -5.66
N THR A 78 4.31 -3.44 -6.76
CA THR A 78 3.25 -2.43 -6.86
C THR A 78 1.96 -2.99 -6.27
N VAL A 79 1.31 -2.17 -5.46
CA VAL A 79 0.12 -2.59 -4.72
C VAL A 79 -1.02 -1.60 -4.99
N PHE A 80 -2.21 -2.13 -5.09
CA PHE A 80 -3.44 -1.35 -5.08
C PHE A 80 -4.23 -1.81 -3.86
N ALA A 81 -4.54 -0.89 -2.96
CA ALA A 81 -5.22 -1.25 -1.73
C ALA A 81 -6.33 -0.27 -1.41
N GLN A 82 -7.43 -0.81 -0.94
CA GLN A 82 -8.55 -0.02 -0.45
C GLN A 82 -8.88 -0.49 0.94
N GLY A 83 -9.02 0.45 1.86
CA GLY A 83 -9.34 0.08 3.21
C GLY A 83 -9.92 1.23 3.99
N PHE A 84 -9.97 1.04 5.29
CA PHE A 84 -10.58 2.00 6.20
C PHE A 84 -9.48 2.87 6.80
N PRO A 85 -9.58 4.19 6.66
CA PRO A 85 -8.56 5.07 7.25
C PRO A 85 -8.72 5.14 8.77
N ILE A 86 -7.64 4.90 9.47
CA ILE A 86 -7.63 4.91 10.93
C ILE A 86 -6.69 6.01 11.38
N ILE A 87 -7.17 6.86 12.27
CA ILE A 87 -6.35 7.87 12.90
C ILE A 87 -6.31 7.53 14.37
N GLU A 88 -5.11 7.28 14.88
CA GLU A 88 -4.91 6.92 16.27
C GLU A 88 -4.21 8.05 17.00
N GLU A 89 -4.67 8.34 18.19
CA GLU A 89 -4.00 9.31 19.05
C GLU A 89 -3.34 8.58 20.18
N TYR A 90 -2.13 8.98 20.50
CA TYR A 90 -1.41 8.41 21.64
C TYR A 90 -0.55 9.48 22.25
N GLU A 91 -0.17 9.27 23.50
CA GLU A 91 0.69 10.20 24.21
C GLU A 91 2.08 9.67 24.28
N LYS A 92 3.04 10.52 23.98
CA LYS A 92 4.43 10.17 24.10
C LYS A 92 5.13 11.36 24.73
N ASP A 93 5.74 11.14 25.88
CA ASP A 93 6.49 12.19 26.60
C ASP A 93 5.62 13.42 26.85
N GLY A 94 4.36 13.21 27.18
CA GLY A 94 3.46 14.32 27.48
C GLY A 94 2.92 15.03 26.29
N VAL A 95 3.22 14.57 25.08
CA VAL A 95 2.76 15.18 23.84
C VAL A 95 1.78 14.25 23.15
N THR A 96 0.64 14.79 22.74
CA THR A 96 -0.33 14.01 22.00
C THR A 96 0.14 13.85 20.56
N MET A 97 0.27 12.61 20.14
CA MET A 97 0.71 12.29 18.79
C MET A 97 -0.42 11.61 18.04
N ARG A 98 -0.39 11.75 16.73
CA ARG A 98 -1.36 11.09 15.88
C ARG A 98 -0.64 10.27 14.84
N SER A 99 -1.20 9.10 14.55
CA SER A 99 -0.70 8.28 13.47
C SER A 99 -1.86 7.88 12.58
N PHE A 100 -1.55 7.73 11.31
CA PHE A 100 -2.54 7.39 10.29
C PHE A 100 -2.16 6.08 9.66
N LYS A 101 -3.15 5.21 9.50
CA LYS A 101 -2.92 3.95 8.79
C LYS A 101 -4.18 3.54 8.05
N VAL A 102 -4.02 2.65 7.10
CA VAL A 102 -5.12 2.09 6.33
C VAL A 102 -5.32 0.67 6.81
N LYS A 103 -6.49 0.38 7.32
CA LYS A 103 -6.79 -0.95 7.84
C LYS A 103 -7.50 -1.78 6.78
N LEU A 104 -6.95 -2.93 6.49
CA LEU A 104 -7.53 -3.87 5.55
C LEU A 104 -8.06 -5.05 6.35
N ALA A 105 -9.35 -5.04 6.60
CA ALA A 105 -9.98 -6.10 7.36
C ALA A 105 -11.43 -6.22 6.94
N GLY A 106 -11.88 -7.42 6.69
CA GLY A 106 -13.27 -7.68 6.43
C GLY A 106 -13.72 -7.29 5.03
N ALA A 107 -15.03 -7.27 4.86
CA ALA A 107 -15.62 -6.94 3.59
C ALA A 107 -15.36 -5.46 3.28
N GLY A 108 -15.22 -5.14 2.04
CA GLY A 108 -14.96 -3.76 1.67
C GLY A 108 -13.49 -3.43 1.53
N SER A 109 -12.63 -4.34 1.95
CA SER A 109 -11.19 -4.14 1.78
C SER A 109 -10.74 -4.82 0.50
N THR A 110 -9.83 -4.18 -0.21
CA THR A 110 -9.27 -4.73 -1.43
C THR A 110 -7.76 -4.62 -1.38
N PHE A 111 -7.10 -5.67 -1.78
CA PHE A 111 -5.64 -5.69 -1.85
C PHE A 111 -5.25 -6.45 -3.10
N ARG A 112 -4.57 -5.78 -4.02
CA ARG A 112 -4.14 -6.43 -5.24
C ARG A 112 -2.69 -6.10 -5.52
N LEU A 113 -1.97 -7.07 -6.00
CA LEU A 113 -0.58 -6.89 -6.40
C LEU A 113 -0.55 -6.75 -7.91
N ALA A 114 0.02 -5.65 -8.37
CA ALA A 114 0.12 -5.42 -9.79
C ALA A 114 1.47 -5.90 -10.21
N GLY A 115 1.77 -6.96 -10.48
CA GLY A 115 3.00 -7.50 -10.92
C GLY A 115 4.23 -6.75 -10.49
N LYS A 116 5.39 -7.36 -10.59
CA LYS A 116 6.59 -6.72 -10.28
C LYS A 116 6.92 -5.78 -11.30
N ALA A 117 7.16 -4.67 -10.85
CA ALA A 117 7.63 -3.79 -11.77
C ALA A 117 8.92 -4.20 -12.20
N SER A 118 9.45 -4.44 -12.44
CA SER A 118 10.65 -4.68 -12.71
C SER A 118 11.07 -5.62 -13.38
N SER A 119 11.35 -5.70 -13.32
CA SER A 119 11.81 -6.43 -13.68
C SER A 119 11.81 -6.98 -14.60
N GLU A 120 11.89 -7.40 -14.71
CA GLU A 120 11.90 -7.96 -15.42
C GLU A 120 11.56 -7.62 -16.43
N GLY A 121 11.63 -7.19 -16.55
CA GLY A 121 11.26 -6.80 -17.43
C GLY A 121 11.26 -6.95 -18.41
N GLY A 122 11.53 -6.91 -18.44
CA GLY A 122 11.57 -6.95 -19.27
C GLY A 122 10.94 -7.27 -20.12
N SER A 123 10.76 -7.60 -20.13
CA SER A 123 10.29 -7.94 -20.91
C SER A 123 9.45 -7.40 -21.56
N ALA A 124 9.40 -7.31 -21.61
CA ALA A 124 8.66 -6.99 -22.11
C ALA A 124 8.25 -6.40 -22.87
N PRO A 125 8.30 -6.53 -23.32
CA PRO A 125 8.06 -6.01 -24.04
C PRO A 125 7.32 -5.21 -24.38
N SER A 126 7.55 -5.40 -24.29
CA SER A 126 7.02 -4.75 -24.53
C SER A 126 6.24 -3.97 -24.65
N GLY A 127 6.35 -4.10 -24.62
CA GLY A 127 5.73 -3.34 -24.78
C GLY A 127 4.96 -2.69 -24.72
N SER A 128 4.98 -2.87 -24.72
CA SER A 128 4.39 -2.27 -24.69
C SER A 128 3.98 -1.41 -24.51
N SER A 129 4.36 -1.40 -24.56
CA SER A 129 4.11 -0.57 -24.42
C SER A 129 3.51 0.25 -24.38
N ASN A 130 3.57 0.03 -24.58
CA ASN A 130 3.09 0.83 -24.57
C ASN A 130 2.34 1.49 -24.14
N MET A 131 2.30 1.31 -24.08
CA MET A 131 1.63 1.94 -23.71
C MET A 131 1.17 2.73 -23.26
N PRO A 132 0.94 2.73 -23.34
CA PRO A 132 0.54 3.54 -22.91
C PRO A 132 0.22 4.03 -22.14
N ASP A 133 0.40 3.97 -22.01
CA ASP A 133 0.11 4.52 -21.35
C ASP A 133 -0.20 4.97 -20.56
N ASP A 134 0.11 4.92 -20.46
CA ASP A 134 -0.04 5.31 -19.65
C ASP A 134 -0.57 6.09 -19.23
N ASP A 135 -0.68 6.22 -19.55
CA ASP A 135 -1.12 7.08 -19.28
C ASP A 135 -1.97 7.35 -18.57
N ILE A 136 -2.29 7.05 -18.11
CA ILE A 136 -3.19 7.27 -17.49
C ILE A 136 -3.09 7.90 -16.54
N PRO A 137 -3.14 8.40 -16.33
CA PRO A 137 -2.95 9.08 -15.47
C PRO A 137 -3.70 9.20 -14.47
N PHE A 138 -3.87 9.18 -14.06
CA PHE A 138 -4.52 9.51 -13.26
C PHE A 138 -4.06 9.85 -12.44
#